data_2a3a90948108d58a72a3ae201bc72e80
#
_entry.id   2a3a90948108d58a72a3ae201bc72e80
#
_cell.length_a   1.000
_cell.length_b   1.000
_cell.length_c   1.000
_cell.angle_alpha   90.00
_cell.angle_beta   90.00
_cell.angle_gamma   90.00
#
_symmetry.space_group_name_H-M   'P 1'
#
loop_
_entity.id
_entity.type
_entity.pdbx_description
1 polymer ?
#
loop_
_entity_poly.entity_id
_entity_poly.type
_entity_poly.pdbx_seq_one_letter_code
_entity_poly.pdbx_strand_id
1 'polypeptide(L)'
;MKNYLKQTYDRSDPAIISAIDEMPLWSAYFGEVLLDTVVFREKAKILDIGCGGGFPLLELAQRFGAGSEVIGIDPWKASTNRLKAKAKTMGVNNIHIINGVAEELPIENNYFDLIVSNNGLNNCSDQIKVLSECYRTLKPGGQLVFTVNLPGSMKEFYSIFRTTLKEQGLSDAIVKMEQHIKEKRKSLKENLDQVRKNRFTVKEIIQKSFYMRYLNGTALLNHHFIKLAFLESWIKIVPPGIRSKVFSVFEEKLNNFSKTKGELRLTIPFVCFDCRKII
;
A
#
# COMPACT_ATOMS: atom_id res chain seq x y z
N MET A 1 3.29 -30.56 5.70
CA MET A 1 3.58 -29.19 5.20
C MET A 1 2.44 -28.29 5.66
N LYS A 2 2.74 -27.10 6.20
CA LYS A 2 1.73 -26.16 6.67
C LYS A 2 0.81 -25.72 5.52
N ASN A 3 -0.51 -25.67 5.74
CA ASN A 3 -1.48 -25.39 4.67
C ASN A 3 -1.26 -24.03 4.00
N TYR A 4 -0.88 -23.00 4.76
CA TYR A 4 -0.61 -21.67 4.22
C TYR A 4 0.57 -21.61 3.24
N LEU A 5 1.51 -22.57 3.28
CA LEU A 5 2.64 -22.67 2.33
C LEU A 5 2.25 -23.26 0.97
N LYS A 6 1.07 -23.89 0.87
CA LYS A 6 0.59 -24.51 -0.37
C LYS A 6 -0.44 -23.66 -1.10
N GLN A 7 -0.96 -22.65 -0.44
CA GLN A 7 -2.08 -21.87 -0.97
C GLN A 7 -1.58 -20.85 -2.00
N THR A 8 -2.14 -20.92 -3.19
CA THR A 8 -1.99 -19.92 -4.25
C THR A 8 -3.32 -19.21 -4.46
N TYR A 9 -3.26 -17.95 -4.87
CA TYR A 9 -4.44 -17.15 -5.15
C TYR A 9 -4.45 -16.72 -6.60
N ASP A 10 -5.54 -16.98 -7.28
CA ASP A 10 -5.83 -16.36 -8.57
C ASP A 10 -6.26 -14.90 -8.34
N ARG A 11 -5.38 -13.98 -8.67
CA ARG A 11 -5.64 -12.54 -8.52
C ARG A 11 -6.65 -12.00 -9.55
N SER A 12 -7.09 -12.82 -10.50
CA SER A 12 -8.17 -12.48 -11.43
C SER A 12 -9.55 -12.92 -10.93
N ASP A 13 -9.62 -13.80 -9.91
CA ASP A 13 -10.86 -14.31 -9.34
C ASP A 13 -11.65 -13.20 -8.61
N PRO A 14 -12.88 -12.86 -9.08
CA PRO A 14 -13.72 -11.86 -8.43
C PRO A 14 -14.03 -12.14 -6.96
N ALA A 15 -14.11 -13.41 -6.56
CA ALA A 15 -14.37 -13.78 -5.16
C ALA A 15 -13.17 -13.40 -4.26
N ILE A 16 -11.95 -13.62 -4.76
CA ILE A 16 -10.74 -13.19 -4.06
C ILE A 16 -10.70 -11.67 -3.93
N ILE A 17 -11.01 -10.93 -5.00
CA ILE A 17 -11.05 -9.48 -4.98
C ILE A 17 -12.11 -8.96 -4.00
N SER A 18 -13.29 -9.57 -3.97
CA SER A 18 -14.36 -9.22 -3.03
C SER A 18 -13.90 -9.40 -1.58
N ALA A 19 -13.29 -10.55 -1.28
CA ALA A 19 -12.78 -10.83 0.07
C ALA A 19 -11.70 -9.85 0.52
N ILE A 20 -10.82 -9.39 -0.39
CA ILE A 20 -9.82 -8.36 -0.09
C ILE A 20 -10.49 -7.02 0.21
N ASP A 21 -11.44 -6.64 -0.63
CA ASP A 21 -12.15 -5.37 -0.54
C ASP A 21 -12.92 -5.23 0.79
N GLU A 22 -13.39 -6.33 1.37
CA GLU A 22 -14.05 -6.37 2.68
C GLU A 22 -13.08 -6.30 3.87
N MET A 23 -11.76 -6.27 3.63
CA MET A 23 -10.74 -6.22 4.68
C MET A 23 -9.88 -4.95 4.60
N PRO A 24 -10.46 -3.75 4.77
CA PRO A 24 -9.76 -2.49 4.51
C PRO A 24 -8.75 -2.09 5.60
N LEU A 25 -8.56 -2.90 6.65
CA LEU A 25 -7.75 -2.53 7.83
C LEU A 25 -6.30 -2.15 7.52
N TRP A 26 -5.75 -2.58 6.39
CA TRP A 26 -4.45 -2.09 5.94
C TRP A 26 -4.57 -0.67 5.36
N SER A 27 -5.46 -0.45 4.42
CA SER A 27 -5.59 0.80 3.67
C SER A 27 -6.32 1.91 4.46
N ALA A 28 -7.20 1.55 5.38
CA ALA A 28 -8.01 2.50 6.14
C ALA A 28 -7.19 3.47 7.00
N TYR A 29 -6.21 2.98 7.75
CA TYR A 29 -5.37 3.81 8.60
C TYR A 29 -4.55 4.87 7.83
N PHE A 30 -4.06 4.50 6.66
CA PHE A 30 -3.39 5.44 5.77
C PHE A 30 -4.39 6.43 5.17
N GLY A 31 -5.53 5.91 4.72
CA GLY A 31 -6.55 6.68 4.03
C GLY A 31 -7.27 7.69 4.92
N GLU A 32 -7.46 7.40 6.21
CA GLU A 32 -8.00 8.36 7.18
C GLU A 32 -7.13 9.62 7.22
N VAL A 33 -5.81 9.44 7.43
CA VAL A 33 -4.88 10.57 7.46
C VAL A 33 -4.82 11.32 6.12
N LEU A 34 -4.87 10.59 5.00
CA LEU A 34 -4.92 11.18 3.67
C LEU A 34 -6.17 12.02 3.48
N LEU A 35 -7.34 11.49 3.83
CA LEU A 35 -8.63 12.19 3.67
C LEU A 35 -8.75 13.43 4.59
N ASP A 36 -8.12 13.40 5.77
CA ASP A 36 -8.04 14.56 6.67
C ASP A 36 -7.10 15.66 6.14
N THR A 37 -6.14 15.28 5.26
CA THR A 37 -5.14 16.19 4.71
C THR A 37 -5.60 16.89 3.44
N VAL A 38 -6.55 16.30 2.67
CA VAL A 38 -7.02 16.89 1.41
C VAL A 38 -7.77 18.20 1.61
N VAL A 39 -7.51 19.16 0.72
CA VAL A 39 -8.22 20.45 0.70
C VAL A 39 -9.40 20.37 -0.27
N PHE A 40 -10.61 20.55 0.26
CA PHE A 40 -11.83 20.53 -0.55
C PHE A 40 -11.95 21.78 -1.42
N ARG A 41 -12.33 21.56 -2.68
CA ARG A 41 -12.62 22.60 -3.67
C ARG A 41 -13.83 22.18 -4.49
N GLU A 42 -14.67 23.13 -4.83
CA GLU A 42 -15.79 22.89 -5.75
C GLU A 42 -15.27 22.57 -7.16
N LYS A 43 -15.99 21.70 -7.86
CA LYS A 43 -15.71 21.31 -9.26
C LYS A 43 -14.27 20.82 -9.46
N ALA A 44 -13.69 20.19 -8.45
CA ALA A 44 -12.31 19.70 -8.49
C ALA A 44 -12.14 18.56 -9.49
N LYS A 45 -11.00 18.56 -10.17
CA LYS A 45 -10.50 17.41 -10.94
C LYS A 45 -9.47 16.68 -10.10
N ILE A 46 -9.74 15.40 -9.82
CA ILE A 46 -9.02 14.60 -8.83
C ILE A 46 -8.47 13.33 -9.49
N LEU A 47 -7.24 12.97 -9.17
CA LEU A 47 -6.63 11.68 -9.55
C LEU A 47 -6.36 10.85 -8.29
N ASP A 48 -6.73 9.57 -8.30
CA ASP A 48 -6.31 8.57 -7.32
C ASP A 48 -5.37 7.54 -7.98
N ILE A 49 -4.09 7.55 -7.58
CA ILE A 49 -3.06 6.64 -8.08
C ILE A 49 -3.02 5.37 -7.23
N GLY A 50 -3.23 4.22 -7.90
CA GLY A 50 -3.36 2.93 -7.23
C GLY A 50 -4.74 2.78 -6.59
N CYS A 51 -5.79 3.16 -7.32
CA CYS A 51 -7.17 3.21 -6.81
C CYS A 51 -7.76 1.84 -6.43
N GLY A 52 -7.18 0.74 -6.90
CA GLY A 52 -7.56 -0.63 -6.54
C GLY A 52 -9.06 -0.89 -6.56
N GLY A 53 -9.60 -1.41 -5.45
CA GLY A 53 -11.02 -1.66 -5.24
C GLY A 53 -11.84 -0.42 -4.88
N GLY A 54 -11.25 0.79 -4.90
CA GLY A 54 -11.97 2.07 -4.80
C GLY A 54 -11.86 2.83 -3.49
N PHE A 55 -10.96 2.47 -2.60
CA PHE A 55 -10.65 3.29 -1.44
C PHE A 55 -9.26 3.93 -1.60
N PRO A 56 -9.12 5.27 -1.54
CA PRO A 56 -10.12 6.28 -1.14
C PRO A 56 -10.97 6.86 -2.29
N LEU A 57 -10.85 6.42 -3.54
CA LEU A 57 -11.50 7.02 -4.72
C LEU A 57 -13.00 7.26 -4.54
N LEU A 58 -13.75 6.27 -4.07
CA LEU A 58 -15.19 6.38 -3.87
C LEU A 58 -15.57 7.34 -2.75
N GLU A 59 -14.75 7.41 -1.69
CA GLU A 59 -14.90 8.41 -0.63
C GLU A 59 -14.68 9.82 -1.18
N LEU A 60 -13.62 10.02 -1.98
CA LEU A 60 -13.34 11.32 -2.60
C LEU A 60 -14.49 11.73 -3.54
N ALA A 61 -14.96 10.82 -4.39
CA ALA A 61 -16.05 11.12 -5.32
C ALA A 61 -17.33 11.58 -4.63
N GLN A 62 -17.67 10.95 -3.50
CA GLN A 62 -18.85 11.31 -2.71
C GLN A 62 -18.64 12.59 -1.89
N ARG A 63 -17.46 12.75 -1.25
CA ARG A 63 -17.16 13.92 -0.41
C ARG A 63 -16.98 15.21 -1.20
N PHE A 64 -16.44 15.13 -2.44
CA PHE A 64 -16.34 16.30 -3.33
C PHE A 64 -17.64 16.57 -4.11
N GLY A 65 -18.55 15.60 -4.12
CA GLY A 65 -19.88 15.72 -4.75
C GLY A 65 -19.87 15.64 -6.27
N ALA A 66 -21.06 15.61 -6.84
CA ALA A 66 -21.31 15.36 -8.26
C ALA A 66 -20.74 16.43 -9.23
N GLY A 67 -20.43 17.62 -8.71
CA GLY A 67 -19.80 18.68 -9.52
C GLY A 67 -18.30 18.46 -9.78
N SER A 68 -17.68 17.50 -9.11
CA SER A 68 -16.27 17.17 -9.25
C SER A 68 -16.07 15.92 -10.12
N GLU A 69 -14.89 15.79 -10.74
CA GLU A 69 -14.49 14.64 -11.53
C GLU A 69 -13.38 13.89 -10.83
N VAL A 70 -13.53 12.58 -10.61
CA VAL A 70 -12.52 11.75 -9.95
C VAL A 70 -12.05 10.66 -10.90
N ILE A 71 -10.77 10.68 -11.24
CA ILE A 71 -10.13 9.68 -12.10
C ILE A 71 -9.32 8.73 -11.21
N GLY A 72 -9.49 7.42 -11.40
CA GLY A 72 -8.65 6.40 -10.78
C GLY A 72 -7.78 5.71 -11.81
N ILE A 73 -6.52 5.46 -11.45
CA ILE A 73 -5.62 4.63 -12.27
C ILE A 73 -5.08 3.46 -11.48
N ASP A 74 -5.18 2.25 -12.03
CA ASP A 74 -4.64 1.03 -11.45
C ASP A 74 -4.45 -0.04 -12.53
N PRO A 75 -3.31 -0.77 -12.57
CA PRO A 75 -3.09 -1.85 -13.54
C PRO A 75 -3.87 -3.12 -13.22
N TRP A 76 -4.39 -3.28 -12.00
CA TRP A 76 -5.07 -4.49 -11.57
C TRP A 76 -6.55 -4.51 -11.99
N LYS A 77 -6.80 -4.96 -13.22
CA LYS A 77 -8.13 -4.96 -13.86
C LYS A 77 -9.24 -5.63 -13.04
N ALA A 78 -8.94 -6.73 -12.34
CA ALA A 78 -9.96 -7.39 -11.52
C ALA A 78 -10.41 -6.50 -10.35
N SER A 79 -9.48 -5.77 -9.73
CA SER A 79 -9.78 -4.82 -8.65
C SER A 79 -10.58 -3.61 -9.16
N THR A 80 -10.20 -3.03 -10.32
CA THR A 80 -10.94 -1.92 -10.92
C THR A 80 -12.34 -2.33 -11.43
N ASN A 81 -12.54 -3.59 -11.82
CA ASN A 81 -13.87 -4.11 -12.12
C ASN A 81 -14.76 -4.17 -10.86
N ARG A 82 -14.19 -4.56 -9.71
CA ARG A 82 -14.90 -4.52 -8.42
C ARG A 82 -15.25 -3.07 -8.04
N LEU A 83 -14.33 -2.14 -8.23
CA LEU A 83 -14.58 -0.70 -8.03
C LEU A 83 -15.78 -0.22 -8.88
N LYS A 84 -15.81 -0.54 -10.19
CA LYS A 84 -16.92 -0.16 -11.08
C LYS A 84 -18.26 -0.73 -10.60
N ALA A 85 -18.27 -1.98 -10.12
CA ALA A 85 -19.49 -2.60 -9.59
C ALA A 85 -19.98 -1.86 -8.32
N LYS A 86 -19.07 -1.50 -7.40
CA LYS A 86 -19.44 -0.71 -6.20
C LYS A 86 -19.96 0.67 -6.57
N ALA A 87 -19.28 1.38 -7.46
CA ALA A 87 -19.71 2.70 -7.92
C ALA A 87 -21.14 2.67 -8.49
N LYS A 88 -21.44 1.67 -9.33
CA LYS A 88 -22.78 1.45 -9.88
C LYS A 88 -23.82 1.21 -8.77
N THR A 89 -23.51 0.36 -7.80
CA THR A 89 -24.41 0.05 -6.67
C THR A 89 -24.65 1.27 -5.79
N MET A 90 -23.63 2.10 -5.60
CA MET A 90 -23.69 3.32 -4.78
C MET A 90 -24.27 4.54 -5.52
N GLY A 91 -24.52 4.44 -6.84
CA GLY A 91 -24.95 5.56 -7.66
C GLY A 91 -23.88 6.64 -7.85
N VAL A 92 -22.60 6.30 -7.72
CA VAL A 92 -21.47 7.22 -7.91
C VAL A 92 -21.13 7.29 -9.39
N ASN A 93 -21.47 8.43 -10.04
CA ASN A 93 -21.37 8.58 -11.49
C ASN A 93 -20.27 9.56 -11.95
N ASN A 94 -19.63 10.26 -11.03
CA ASN A 94 -18.57 11.25 -11.30
C ASN A 94 -17.16 10.67 -11.25
N ILE A 95 -17.02 9.40 -11.61
CA ILE A 95 -15.73 8.71 -11.65
C ILE A 95 -15.39 8.17 -13.04
N HIS A 96 -14.08 8.18 -13.35
CA HIS A 96 -13.52 7.53 -14.54
C HIS A 96 -12.36 6.62 -14.13
N ILE A 97 -12.29 5.40 -14.70
CA ILE A 97 -11.29 4.41 -14.31
C ILE A 97 -10.41 4.05 -15.50
N ILE A 98 -9.12 4.28 -15.35
CA ILE A 98 -8.06 3.96 -16.30
C ILE A 98 -7.36 2.68 -15.84
N ASN A 99 -7.36 1.64 -16.70
CA ASN A 99 -6.53 0.47 -16.46
C ASN A 99 -5.14 0.73 -17.05
N GLY A 100 -4.17 1.07 -16.18
CA GLY A 100 -2.84 1.45 -16.62
C GLY A 100 -1.91 1.71 -15.44
N VAL A 101 -0.70 2.12 -15.75
CA VAL A 101 0.36 2.45 -14.79
C VAL A 101 0.53 3.96 -14.67
N ALA A 102 0.86 4.43 -13.47
CA ALA A 102 0.97 5.86 -13.20
C ALA A 102 2.28 6.48 -13.70
N GLU A 103 3.21 5.66 -14.16
CA GLU A 103 4.45 6.08 -14.81
C GLU A 103 4.25 6.75 -16.16
N GLU A 104 3.03 6.63 -16.75
CA GLU A 104 2.67 7.21 -18.04
C GLU A 104 1.17 7.52 -18.04
N LEU A 105 0.82 8.73 -17.57
CA LEU A 105 -0.57 9.16 -17.47
C LEU A 105 -1.08 9.66 -18.83
N PRO A 106 -2.18 9.08 -19.39
CA PRO A 106 -2.79 9.55 -20.64
C PRO A 106 -3.64 10.82 -20.38
N ILE A 107 -3.06 11.80 -19.71
CA ILE A 107 -3.72 13.03 -19.25
C ILE A 107 -2.86 14.23 -19.66
N GLU A 108 -3.50 15.29 -20.04
CA GLU A 108 -2.84 16.55 -20.41
C GLU A 108 -2.13 17.24 -19.21
N ASN A 109 -1.27 18.19 -19.53
CA ASN A 109 -0.59 18.96 -18.50
C ASN A 109 -1.59 19.85 -17.75
N ASN A 110 -1.32 20.07 -16.45
CA ASN A 110 -2.10 21.00 -15.61
C ASN A 110 -3.61 20.71 -15.59
N TYR A 111 -3.98 19.45 -15.47
CA TYR A 111 -5.36 19.01 -15.48
C TYR A 111 -5.98 18.92 -14.08
N PHE A 112 -5.25 18.34 -13.11
CA PHE A 112 -5.77 18.04 -11.79
C PHE A 112 -5.61 19.18 -10.77
N ASP A 113 -6.60 19.34 -9.91
CA ASP A 113 -6.54 20.20 -8.73
C ASP A 113 -5.95 19.44 -7.54
N LEU A 114 -6.21 18.12 -7.47
CA LEU A 114 -5.78 17.22 -6.42
C LEU A 114 -5.32 15.88 -7.03
N ILE A 115 -4.15 15.42 -6.60
CA ILE A 115 -3.70 14.05 -6.85
C ILE A 115 -3.51 13.36 -5.50
N VAL A 116 -4.03 12.15 -5.35
CA VAL A 116 -3.85 11.34 -4.15
C VAL A 116 -3.23 9.98 -4.47
N SER A 117 -2.57 9.37 -3.48
CA SER A 117 -2.16 7.97 -3.54
C SER A 117 -2.13 7.38 -2.14
N ASN A 118 -3.05 6.46 -1.86
CA ASN A 118 -3.13 5.80 -0.56
C ASN A 118 -2.27 4.54 -0.53
N ASN A 119 -1.00 4.70 -0.16
CA ASN A 119 0.00 3.62 -0.13
C ASN A 119 0.21 2.93 -1.50
N GLY A 120 -0.22 3.57 -2.60
CA GLY A 120 -0.10 3.06 -3.97
C GLY A 120 1.31 3.24 -4.53
N LEU A 121 1.95 4.38 -4.27
CA LEU A 121 3.31 4.70 -4.74
C LEU A 121 4.36 3.65 -4.36
N ASN A 122 4.20 2.95 -3.24
CA ASN A 122 5.10 1.86 -2.83
C ASN A 122 5.11 0.66 -3.80
N ASN A 123 4.11 0.55 -4.66
CA ASN A 123 3.93 -0.56 -5.59
C ASN A 123 4.27 -0.19 -7.03
N CYS A 124 4.54 1.08 -7.32
CA CYS A 124 4.98 1.54 -8.63
C CYS A 124 6.42 1.07 -8.90
N SER A 125 6.72 0.77 -10.14
CA SER A 125 8.05 0.31 -10.58
C SER A 125 9.06 1.45 -10.58
N ASP A 126 8.64 2.65 -10.96
CA ASP A 126 9.44 3.89 -10.96
C ASP A 126 8.69 5.06 -10.30
N GLN A 127 8.88 5.20 -8.99
CA GLN A 127 8.26 6.27 -8.22
C GLN A 127 8.70 7.68 -8.66
N ILE A 128 9.92 7.83 -9.19
CA ILE A 128 10.42 9.14 -9.67
C ILE A 128 9.62 9.54 -10.91
N LYS A 129 9.43 8.60 -11.84
CA LYS A 129 8.63 8.83 -13.04
C LYS A 129 7.17 9.14 -12.69
N VAL A 130 6.58 8.42 -11.73
CA VAL A 130 5.22 8.72 -11.23
C VAL A 130 5.14 10.13 -10.64
N LEU A 131 6.07 10.54 -9.80
CA LEU A 131 6.10 11.90 -9.24
C LEU A 131 6.28 12.97 -10.32
N SER A 132 7.04 12.67 -11.38
CA SER A 132 7.17 13.56 -12.55
C SER A 132 5.84 13.71 -13.29
N GLU A 133 5.10 12.62 -13.49
CA GLU A 133 3.76 12.64 -14.09
C GLU A 133 2.74 13.38 -13.20
N CYS A 134 2.82 13.18 -11.88
CA CYS A 134 2.03 13.96 -10.92
C CYS A 134 2.31 15.47 -11.09
N TYR A 135 3.58 15.85 -11.16
CA TYR A 135 3.95 17.26 -11.35
C TYR A 135 3.48 17.80 -12.68
N ARG A 136 3.62 17.05 -13.76
CA ARG A 136 3.17 17.43 -15.10
C ARG A 136 1.66 17.67 -15.16
N THR A 137 0.89 16.72 -14.62
CA THR A 137 -0.58 16.73 -14.73
C THR A 137 -1.29 17.57 -13.67
N LEU A 138 -0.62 17.92 -12.58
CA LEU A 138 -1.16 18.79 -11.54
C LEU A 138 -1.13 20.26 -12.01
N LYS A 139 -2.19 21.01 -11.74
CA LYS A 139 -2.25 22.46 -11.97
C LYS A 139 -1.24 23.21 -11.08
N PRO A 140 -0.76 24.40 -11.49
CA PRO A 140 -0.07 25.31 -10.58
C PRO A 140 -0.91 25.55 -9.31
N GLY A 141 -0.29 25.46 -8.13
CA GLY A 141 -1.01 25.54 -6.84
C GLY A 141 -1.82 24.31 -6.46
N GLY A 142 -1.87 23.29 -7.31
CA GLY A 142 -2.55 22.02 -7.04
C GLY A 142 -1.88 21.21 -5.92
N GLN A 143 -2.65 20.31 -5.32
CA GLN A 143 -2.25 19.50 -4.17
C GLN A 143 -1.92 18.06 -4.58
N LEU A 144 -0.79 17.54 -4.08
CA LEU A 144 -0.44 16.12 -4.08
C LEU A 144 -0.42 15.62 -2.64
N VAL A 145 -1.30 14.66 -2.30
CA VAL A 145 -1.31 14.00 -0.98
C VAL A 145 -1.08 12.52 -1.17
N PHE A 146 -0.05 11.99 -0.51
CA PHE A 146 0.19 10.56 -0.59
C PHE A 146 0.69 9.97 0.72
N THR A 147 0.38 8.71 0.95
CA THR A 147 0.84 7.95 2.10
C THR A 147 1.77 6.83 1.66
N VAL A 148 2.81 6.58 2.45
CA VAL A 148 3.74 5.46 2.27
C VAL A 148 4.11 4.86 3.62
N ASN A 149 4.26 3.54 3.68
CA ASN A 149 4.79 2.89 4.86
C ASN A 149 6.32 3.06 4.91
N LEU A 150 6.85 3.18 6.13
CA LEU A 150 8.26 3.45 6.38
C LEU A 150 9.05 2.18 6.76
N PRO A 151 10.39 2.22 6.72
CA PRO A 151 11.25 1.24 7.37
C PRO A 151 10.83 1.01 8.82
N GLY A 152 10.97 -0.24 9.31
CA GLY A 152 10.45 -0.62 10.62
C GLY A 152 9.03 -1.19 10.59
N SER A 153 8.33 -1.14 9.44
CA SER A 153 7.05 -1.86 9.27
C SER A 153 7.25 -3.35 9.51
N MET A 154 6.45 -3.91 10.44
CA MET A 154 6.51 -5.29 10.90
C MET A 154 7.89 -5.66 11.50
N LYS A 155 8.55 -4.73 12.18
CA LYS A 155 9.90 -4.95 12.76
C LYS A 155 9.95 -6.17 13.68
N GLU A 156 8.88 -6.45 14.41
CA GLU A 156 8.78 -7.60 15.30
C GLU A 156 8.83 -8.91 14.51
N PHE A 157 8.07 -9.00 13.42
CA PHE A 157 8.08 -10.13 12.48
C PHE A 157 9.48 -10.33 11.88
N TYR A 158 10.05 -9.28 11.28
CA TYR A 158 11.35 -9.39 10.61
C TYR A 158 12.51 -9.66 11.57
N SER A 159 12.45 -9.20 12.81
CA SER A 159 13.43 -9.54 13.84
C SER A 159 13.43 -11.05 14.15
N ILE A 160 12.25 -11.64 14.36
CA ILE A 160 12.10 -13.08 14.63
C ILE A 160 12.47 -13.88 13.39
N PHE A 161 12.10 -13.42 12.19
CA PHE A 161 12.43 -14.08 10.93
C PHE A 161 13.93 -14.10 10.69
N ARG A 162 14.63 -12.97 10.90
CA ARG A 162 16.11 -12.88 10.85
C ARG A 162 16.77 -13.87 11.81
N THR A 163 16.32 -13.92 13.07
CA THR A 163 16.85 -14.87 14.06
C THR A 163 16.66 -16.31 13.60
N THR A 164 15.48 -16.62 13.07
CA THR A 164 15.19 -17.97 12.53
C THR A 164 16.12 -18.31 11.38
N LEU A 165 16.29 -17.41 10.41
CA LEU A 165 17.19 -17.62 9.27
C LEU A 165 18.64 -17.81 9.70
N LYS A 166 19.12 -17.01 10.68
CA LYS A 166 20.47 -17.11 11.24
C LYS A 166 20.71 -18.47 11.88
N GLU A 167 19.80 -18.94 12.72
CA GLU A 167 19.92 -20.25 13.40
C GLU A 167 19.83 -21.43 12.43
N GLN A 168 19.20 -21.26 11.27
CA GLN A 168 19.20 -22.27 10.21
C GLN A 168 20.41 -22.15 9.25
N GLY A 169 21.38 -21.26 9.52
CA GLY A 169 22.57 -21.06 8.70
C GLY A 169 22.30 -20.42 7.32
N LEU A 170 21.22 -19.66 7.17
CA LEU A 170 20.74 -19.13 5.88
C LEU A 170 21.14 -17.66 5.68
N SER A 171 22.44 -17.38 5.59
CA SER A 171 22.97 -16.02 5.42
C SER A 171 22.45 -15.33 4.15
N ASP A 172 22.37 -16.04 3.02
CA ASP A 172 21.85 -15.48 1.77
C ASP A 172 20.37 -15.10 1.85
N ALA A 173 19.59 -15.87 2.63
CA ALA A 173 18.18 -15.54 2.86
C ALA A 173 18.03 -14.27 3.72
N ILE A 174 18.94 -14.01 4.64
CA ILE A 174 18.97 -12.76 5.40
C ILE A 174 19.22 -11.57 4.45
N VAL A 175 20.21 -11.67 3.56
CA VAL A 175 20.49 -10.62 2.57
C VAL A 175 19.27 -10.35 1.69
N LYS A 176 18.62 -11.41 1.18
CA LYS A 176 17.38 -11.29 0.39
C LYS A 176 16.24 -10.63 1.18
N MET A 177 16.10 -10.97 2.45
CA MET A 177 15.10 -10.35 3.33
C MET A 177 15.34 -8.84 3.50
N GLU A 178 16.59 -8.43 3.73
CA GLU A 178 16.95 -7.04 3.90
C GLU A 178 16.76 -6.23 2.62
N GLN A 179 17.16 -6.79 1.48
CA GLN A 179 16.89 -6.20 0.18
C GLN A 179 15.39 -6.03 -0.06
N HIS A 180 14.58 -7.05 0.19
CA HIS A 180 13.13 -6.99 0.09
C HIS A 180 12.52 -5.87 0.96
N ILE A 181 13.00 -5.71 2.20
CA ILE A 181 12.56 -4.63 3.09
C ILE A 181 12.91 -3.27 2.49
N LYS A 182 14.14 -3.09 2.02
CA LYS A 182 14.65 -1.84 1.46
C LYS A 182 13.91 -1.43 0.18
N GLU A 183 13.66 -2.37 -0.72
CA GLU A 183 12.96 -2.11 -1.98
C GLU A 183 11.51 -1.63 -1.77
N LYS A 184 10.83 -2.19 -0.77
CA LYS A 184 9.41 -1.88 -0.49
C LYS A 184 9.19 -0.70 0.45
N ARG A 185 10.22 -0.23 1.15
CA ARG A 185 10.07 0.78 2.21
C ARG A 185 11.22 1.77 2.19
N LYS A 186 11.04 2.85 1.45
CA LYS A 186 11.99 3.97 1.45
C LYS A 186 11.89 4.73 2.77
N SER A 187 13.02 5.24 3.24
CA SER A 187 13.06 6.11 4.42
C SER A 187 12.32 7.42 4.17
N LEU A 188 11.97 8.12 5.25
CA LEU A 188 11.40 9.46 5.18
C LEU A 188 12.28 10.40 4.32
N LYS A 189 13.61 10.34 4.52
CA LYS A 189 14.57 11.15 3.77
C LYS A 189 14.53 10.83 2.27
N GLU A 190 14.56 9.56 1.89
CA GLU A 190 14.53 9.15 0.48
C GLU A 190 13.22 9.60 -0.19
N ASN A 191 12.07 9.46 0.47
CA ASN A 191 10.80 9.95 -0.05
C ASN A 191 10.80 11.48 -0.20
N LEU A 192 11.30 12.21 0.81
CA LEU A 192 11.40 13.67 0.78
C LEU A 192 12.33 14.16 -0.34
N ASP A 193 13.47 13.51 -0.53
CA ASP A 193 14.42 13.82 -1.60
C ASP A 193 13.80 13.60 -2.99
N GLN A 194 13.02 12.54 -3.17
CA GLN A 194 12.30 12.28 -4.43
C GLN A 194 11.22 13.34 -4.72
N VAL A 195 10.45 13.73 -3.71
CA VAL A 195 9.43 14.79 -3.81
C VAL A 195 10.07 16.10 -4.23
N ARG A 196 11.17 16.50 -3.56
CA ARG A 196 11.90 17.75 -3.85
C ARG A 196 12.55 17.73 -5.23
N LYS A 197 13.17 16.62 -5.66
CA LYS A 197 13.72 16.45 -7.00
C LYS A 197 12.67 16.64 -8.09
N ASN A 198 11.42 16.26 -7.82
CA ASN A 198 10.29 16.51 -8.71
C ASN A 198 9.62 17.87 -8.52
N ARG A 199 10.33 18.83 -7.91
CA ARG A 199 9.95 20.26 -7.80
C ARG A 199 8.73 20.54 -6.95
N PHE A 200 8.25 19.58 -6.16
CA PHE A 200 7.17 19.81 -5.21
C PHE A 200 7.66 20.56 -3.98
N THR A 201 6.87 21.52 -3.51
CA THR A 201 7.01 22.09 -2.17
C THR A 201 6.23 21.25 -1.18
N VAL A 202 6.91 20.76 -0.15
CA VAL A 202 6.27 20.02 0.95
C VAL A 202 5.68 21.03 1.93
N LYS A 203 4.39 20.96 2.16
CA LYS A 203 3.65 21.81 3.12
C LYS A 203 3.62 21.18 4.49
N GLU A 204 3.36 19.87 4.54
CA GLU A 204 3.28 19.13 5.79
C GLU A 204 3.78 17.70 5.62
N ILE A 205 4.31 17.15 6.71
CA ILE A 205 4.75 15.75 6.83
C ILE A 205 4.14 15.20 8.11
N ILE A 206 3.14 14.31 7.97
CA ILE A 206 2.43 13.71 9.09
C ILE A 206 2.93 12.29 9.27
N GLN A 207 3.70 12.05 10.33
CA GLN A 207 4.18 10.71 10.68
C GLN A 207 3.26 10.09 11.72
N LYS A 208 2.78 8.88 11.45
CA LYS A 208 1.96 8.09 12.38
C LYS A 208 2.39 6.63 12.37
N SER A 209 1.80 5.85 13.25
CA SER A 209 1.91 4.40 13.23
C SER A 209 0.63 3.77 13.74
N PHE A 210 0.32 2.58 13.23
CA PHE A 210 -0.72 1.73 13.77
C PHE A 210 -0.18 0.32 14.03
N TYR A 211 -1.01 -0.54 14.58
CA TYR A 211 -0.64 -1.91 14.91
C TYR A 211 -1.56 -2.91 14.22
N MET A 212 -0.95 -3.91 13.60
CA MET A 212 -1.67 -5.12 13.23
C MET A 212 -1.52 -6.12 14.39
N ARG A 213 -2.64 -6.56 14.94
CA ARG A 213 -2.69 -7.38 16.15
C ARG A 213 -3.26 -8.75 15.85
N TYR A 214 -2.57 -9.79 16.29
CA TYR A 214 -2.96 -11.17 16.12
C TYR A 214 -2.80 -11.91 17.44
N LEU A 215 -3.61 -12.95 17.65
CA LEU A 215 -3.47 -13.81 18.83
C LEU A 215 -2.05 -14.38 18.91
N ASN A 216 -1.53 -14.86 17.76
CA ASN A 216 -0.21 -15.51 17.67
C ASN A 216 0.28 -15.58 16.21
N GLY A 217 1.45 -16.21 16.01
CA GLY A 217 2.04 -16.41 14.69
C GLY A 217 1.21 -17.31 13.78
N THR A 218 0.53 -18.32 14.33
CA THR A 218 -0.37 -19.19 13.56
C THR A 218 -1.55 -18.41 12.99
N ALA A 219 -2.17 -17.53 13.79
CA ALA A 219 -3.25 -16.66 13.34
C ALA A 219 -2.76 -15.68 12.26
N LEU A 220 -1.57 -15.06 12.44
CA LEU A 220 -0.95 -14.19 11.45
C LEU A 220 -0.76 -14.91 10.11
N LEU A 221 -0.04 -16.04 10.10
CA LEU A 221 0.35 -16.74 8.87
C LEU A 221 -0.85 -17.36 8.12
N ASN A 222 -1.97 -17.60 8.80
CA ASN A 222 -3.22 -18.06 8.21
C ASN A 222 -4.20 -16.93 7.86
N HIS A 223 -3.92 -15.68 8.24
CA HIS A 223 -4.80 -14.56 7.95
C HIS A 223 -4.87 -14.32 6.44
N HIS A 224 -6.08 -14.18 5.89
CA HIS A 224 -6.31 -14.09 4.45
C HIS A 224 -5.52 -12.95 3.79
N PHE A 225 -5.61 -11.74 4.34
CA PHE A 225 -4.86 -10.58 3.84
C PHE A 225 -3.34 -10.80 3.85
N ILE A 226 -2.80 -11.42 4.91
CA ILE A 226 -1.36 -11.72 5.01
C ILE A 226 -0.93 -12.72 3.93
N LYS A 227 -1.72 -13.76 3.73
CA LYS A 227 -1.44 -14.77 2.69
C LYS A 227 -1.41 -14.15 1.31
N LEU A 228 -2.32 -13.24 1.03
CA LEU A 228 -2.46 -12.61 -0.27
C LEU A 228 -1.43 -11.52 -0.55
N ALA A 229 -1.18 -10.65 0.44
CA ALA A 229 -0.38 -9.44 0.25
C ALA A 229 1.12 -9.64 0.55
N PHE A 230 1.48 -10.55 1.46
CA PHE A 230 2.84 -10.63 1.98
C PHE A 230 3.47 -12.02 1.91
N LEU A 231 2.72 -13.07 2.17
CA LEU A 231 3.27 -14.41 2.43
C LEU A 231 4.07 -14.96 1.26
N GLU A 232 3.63 -14.77 0.03
CA GLU A 232 4.36 -15.22 -1.17
C GLU A 232 5.77 -14.62 -1.24
N SER A 233 5.90 -13.33 -0.96
CA SER A 233 7.18 -12.64 -0.93
C SER A 233 8.10 -13.19 0.16
N TRP A 234 7.55 -13.47 1.34
CA TRP A 234 8.32 -14.07 2.44
C TRP A 234 8.77 -15.51 2.14
N ILE A 235 7.91 -16.31 1.51
CA ILE A 235 8.25 -17.68 1.09
C ILE A 235 9.39 -17.68 0.07
N LYS A 236 9.43 -16.71 -0.86
CA LYS A 236 10.48 -16.59 -1.88
C LYS A 236 11.86 -16.27 -1.31
N ILE A 237 11.94 -15.69 -0.11
CA ILE A 237 13.20 -15.44 0.61
C ILE A 237 13.91 -16.76 0.97
N VAL A 238 13.13 -17.81 1.28
CA VAL A 238 13.65 -19.10 1.75
C VAL A 238 13.80 -20.08 0.58
N PRO A 239 14.95 -20.81 0.46
CA PRO A 239 15.13 -21.84 -0.55
C PRO A 239 14.01 -22.90 -0.54
N PRO A 240 13.53 -23.36 -1.72
CA PRO A 240 12.35 -24.23 -1.81
C PRO A 240 12.39 -25.49 -0.94
N GLY A 241 13.53 -26.19 -0.93
CA GLY A 241 13.66 -27.50 -0.25
C GLY A 241 13.53 -27.46 1.27
N ILE A 242 13.71 -26.29 1.88
CA ILE A 242 13.71 -26.15 3.35
C ILE A 242 12.60 -25.23 3.89
N ARG A 243 11.74 -24.71 3.00
CA ARG A 243 10.64 -23.77 3.39
C ARG A 243 9.79 -24.32 4.53
N SER A 244 9.38 -25.58 4.42
CA SER A 244 8.51 -26.20 5.44
C SER A 244 9.18 -26.22 6.82
N LYS A 245 10.46 -26.57 6.88
CA LYS A 245 11.23 -26.58 8.13
C LYS A 245 11.39 -25.18 8.71
N VAL A 246 11.85 -24.23 7.89
CA VAL A 246 12.09 -22.84 8.32
C VAL A 246 10.81 -22.19 8.82
N PHE A 247 9.72 -22.29 8.08
CA PHE A 247 8.43 -21.69 8.48
C PHE A 247 7.80 -22.39 9.70
N SER A 248 8.05 -23.69 9.93
CA SER A 248 7.62 -24.34 11.18
C SER A 248 8.33 -23.77 12.40
N VAL A 249 9.64 -23.61 12.34
CA VAL A 249 10.43 -23.01 13.44
C VAL A 249 10.07 -21.53 13.62
N PHE A 250 9.91 -20.83 12.53
CA PHE A 250 9.51 -19.40 12.56
C PHE A 250 8.14 -19.20 13.21
N GLU A 251 7.14 -19.98 12.81
CA GLU A 251 5.79 -19.92 13.40
C GLU A 251 5.82 -20.23 14.91
N GLU A 252 6.58 -21.24 15.32
CA GLU A 252 6.78 -21.56 16.73
C GLU A 252 7.38 -20.39 17.53
N LYS A 253 8.40 -19.73 16.97
CA LYS A 253 9.02 -18.55 17.60
C LYS A 253 8.05 -17.36 17.70
N LEU A 254 7.25 -17.11 16.66
CA LEU A 254 6.18 -16.10 16.72
C LEU A 254 5.15 -16.43 17.80
N ASN A 255 4.78 -17.71 17.93
CA ASN A 255 3.84 -18.17 18.96
C ASN A 255 4.42 -18.02 20.38
N ASN A 256 5.71 -18.32 20.55
CA ASN A 256 6.39 -18.12 21.83
C ASN A 256 6.54 -16.64 22.20
N PHE A 257 6.84 -15.80 21.20
CA PHE A 257 6.85 -14.35 21.39
C PHE A 257 5.48 -13.82 21.84
N SER A 258 4.40 -14.27 21.19
CA SER A 258 3.04 -13.83 21.56
C SER A 258 2.63 -14.30 22.95
N LYS A 259 3.05 -15.51 23.39
CA LYS A 259 2.80 -15.99 24.76
C LYS A 259 3.43 -15.09 25.81
N THR A 260 4.65 -14.59 25.55
CA THR A 260 5.37 -13.68 26.50
C THR A 260 4.80 -12.26 26.50
N LYS A 261 4.20 -11.81 25.39
CA LYS A 261 3.68 -10.44 25.23
C LYS A 261 2.16 -10.32 25.36
N GLY A 262 1.45 -11.47 25.49
CA GLY A 262 -0.01 -11.53 25.49
C GLY A 262 -0.64 -11.54 24.10
N GLU A 263 0.07 -11.05 23.06
CA GLU A 263 -0.37 -10.99 21.67
C GLU A 263 0.83 -10.86 20.73
N LEU A 264 0.60 -11.09 19.45
CA LEU A 264 1.52 -10.71 18.38
C LEU A 264 1.10 -9.35 17.82
N ARG A 265 1.84 -8.30 18.17
CA ARG A 265 1.63 -6.94 17.70
C ARG A 265 2.71 -6.57 16.70
N LEU A 266 2.32 -6.16 15.50
CA LEU A 266 3.22 -5.71 14.44
C LEU A 266 3.08 -4.21 14.25
N THR A 267 4.16 -3.48 14.41
CA THR A 267 4.21 -2.01 14.25
C THR A 267 4.24 -1.65 12.76
N ILE A 268 3.41 -0.70 12.34
CA ILE A 268 3.35 -0.19 10.97
C ILE A 268 3.54 1.33 11.00
N PRO A 269 4.78 1.83 10.95
CA PRO A 269 5.04 3.26 10.80
C PRO A 269 4.77 3.69 9.37
N PHE A 270 4.20 4.88 9.20
CA PHE A 270 3.93 5.47 7.91
C PHE A 270 4.01 6.99 7.95
N VAL A 271 4.02 7.58 6.78
CA VAL A 271 4.01 9.03 6.60
C VAL A 271 2.97 9.42 5.54
N CYS A 272 2.29 10.52 5.79
CA CYS A 272 1.50 11.25 4.81
C CYS A 272 2.25 12.53 4.44
N PHE A 273 2.41 12.77 3.14
CA PHE A 273 2.98 14.00 2.58
C PHE A 273 1.86 14.87 2.02
N ASP A 274 1.80 16.12 2.43
CA ASP A 274 1.05 17.18 1.77
C ASP A 274 2.01 18.05 0.96
N CYS A 275 1.87 18.03 -0.36
CA CYS A 275 2.74 18.71 -1.29
C CYS A 275 1.95 19.65 -2.22
N ARG A 276 2.66 20.67 -2.75
CA ARG A 276 2.08 21.60 -3.72
C ARG A 276 3.00 21.73 -4.93
N LYS A 277 2.38 21.83 -6.11
CA LYS A 277 3.06 22.33 -7.30
C LYS A 277 3.20 23.85 -7.17
N ILE A 278 4.43 24.34 -7.34
CA ILE A 278 4.70 25.79 -7.29
C ILE A 278 3.99 26.48 -8.46
N ILE A 279 3.50 27.71 -8.22
CA ILE A 279 2.88 28.56 -9.23
C ILE A 279 3.95 29.12 -10.18
#